data_80a82ddfda816636efb6945e2a3f5bf0
#
_entry.id   80a82ddfda816636efb6945e2a3f5bf0
#
_cell.length_a   1.000
_cell.length_b   1.000
_cell.length_c   1.000
_cell.angle_alpha   90.00
_cell.angle_beta   90.00
_cell.angle_gamma   90.00
#
_symmetry.space_group_name_H-M   'P 1'
#
loop_
_entity.id
_entity.type
_entity.pdbx_description
1 polymer ?
#
loop_
_entity_poly.entity_id
_entity_poly.type
_entity_poly.pdbx_seq_one_letter_code
_entity_poly.pdbx_strand_id
1 'polypeptide(L)'
;MQAGAAAEAGARTVKICIVSDSHDRALMLRDAVAQAKQDGAEAVVHCGDVIGAMTLRPLLEIGLPVHVIHGNNLGDSVMLHRMARESGGLLEYHGADARIELGGRKIFLVHYPDYGYAMACTGEWDLVCCGHSHCAGIEQVANVKGGKTWLANPGTVAALAAPATWILGDLASMQFDIRNLQAR
;
A
#
# COMPACT_ATOMS: atom_id res chain seq x y z
N MET A 1 -46.77 -17.39 1.81
CA MET A 1 -45.46 -17.20 2.46
C MET A 1 -44.38 -17.39 1.41
N GLN A 2 -43.89 -16.28 0.83
CA GLN A 2 -42.76 -16.31 -0.09
C GLN A 2 -41.52 -15.89 0.68
N ALA A 3 -40.60 -16.82 0.85
CA ALA A 3 -39.27 -16.52 1.40
C ALA A 3 -38.46 -15.82 0.32
N GLY A 4 -38.17 -14.53 0.53
CA GLY A 4 -37.29 -13.77 -0.32
C GLY A 4 -35.86 -14.29 -0.19
N ALA A 5 -35.32 -14.79 -1.30
CA ALA A 5 -33.90 -15.05 -1.42
C ALA A 5 -33.14 -13.72 -1.37
N ALA A 6 -32.44 -13.47 -0.28
CA ALA A 6 -31.44 -12.43 -0.22
C ALA A 6 -30.32 -12.83 -1.20
N ALA A 7 -30.20 -12.09 -2.31
CA ALA A 7 -29.07 -12.23 -3.21
C ALA A 7 -27.80 -11.88 -2.40
N GLU A 8 -26.91 -12.83 -2.24
CA GLU A 8 -25.53 -12.55 -1.81
C GLU A 8 -24.92 -11.58 -2.83
N ALA A 9 -24.81 -10.33 -2.45
CA ALA A 9 -24.01 -9.37 -3.20
C ALA A 9 -22.57 -9.90 -3.12
N GLY A 10 -22.08 -10.50 -4.20
CA GLY A 10 -20.71 -10.95 -4.31
C GLY A 10 -19.79 -9.82 -3.90
N ALA A 11 -18.93 -10.08 -2.90
CA ALA A 11 -17.98 -9.10 -2.42
C ALA A 11 -17.16 -8.63 -3.63
N ARG A 12 -17.24 -7.32 -3.94
CA ARG A 12 -16.47 -6.72 -5.03
C ARG A 12 -14.99 -6.95 -4.73
N THR A 13 -14.30 -7.65 -5.61
CA THR A 13 -12.85 -7.82 -5.50
C THR A 13 -12.19 -6.46 -5.65
N VAL A 14 -11.51 -6.00 -4.60
CA VAL A 14 -10.68 -4.80 -4.66
C VAL A 14 -9.22 -5.23 -4.61
N LYS A 15 -8.50 -5.03 -5.71
CA LYS A 15 -7.07 -5.24 -5.75
C LYS A 15 -6.32 -3.95 -5.44
N ILE A 16 -5.22 -4.06 -4.72
CA ILE A 16 -4.36 -2.93 -4.36
C ILE A 16 -2.91 -3.17 -4.79
N CYS A 17 -2.23 -2.09 -5.14
CA CYS A 17 -0.79 -2.05 -5.32
C CYS A 17 -0.15 -1.58 -4.02
N ILE A 18 0.73 -2.36 -3.40
CA ILE A 18 1.50 -1.96 -2.22
C ILE A 18 2.94 -1.71 -2.67
N VAL A 19 3.44 -0.52 -2.42
CA VAL A 19 4.81 -0.06 -2.75
C VAL A 19 5.43 0.66 -1.56
N SER A 20 6.75 0.75 -1.53
CA SER A 20 7.50 1.50 -0.53
C SER A 20 8.87 1.94 -1.06
N ASP A 21 9.51 2.84 -0.34
CA ASP A 21 10.92 3.16 -0.52
C ASP A 21 11.26 3.53 -1.97
N SER A 22 10.52 4.51 -2.50
CA SER A 22 10.68 4.96 -3.91
C SER A 22 11.86 5.91 -4.11
N HIS A 23 12.34 6.60 -3.04
CA HIS A 23 13.59 7.37 -3.03
C HIS A 23 13.83 8.17 -4.32
N ASP A 24 12.86 9.00 -4.70
CA ASP A 24 12.89 9.84 -5.92
C ASP A 24 12.99 9.10 -7.27
N ARG A 25 12.83 7.78 -7.27
CA ARG A 25 12.80 6.98 -8.51
C ARG A 25 11.41 6.99 -9.15
N ALA A 26 10.93 8.17 -9.52
CA ALA A 26 9.57 8.41 -10.03
C ALA A 26 9.18 7.49 -11.20
N LEU A 27 10.12 7.20 -12.12
CA LEU A 27 9.84 6.32 -13.27
C LEU A 27 9.65 4.86 -12.86
N MET A 28 10.45 4.37 -11.90
CA MET A 28 10.30 3.00 -11.40
C MET A 28 8.98 2.83 -10.64
N LEU A 29 8.65 3.80 -9.79
CA LEU A 29 7.38 3.83 -9.08
C LEU A 29 6.19 3.86 -10.06
N ARG A 30 6.25 4.71 -11.09
CA ARG A 30 5.24 4.77 -12.15
C ARG A 30 5.08 3.42 -12.84
N ASP A 31 6.19 2.78 -13.22
CA ASP A 31 6.16 1.53 -13.98
C ASP A 31 5.55 0.39 -13.13
N ALA A 32 5.86 0.32 -11.83
CA ALA A 32 5.24 -0.63 -10.90
C ALA A 32 3.73 -0.41 -10.79
N VAL A 33 3.30 0.84 -10.59
CA VAL A 33 1.87 1.16 -10.44
C VAL A 33 1.12 0.98 -11.77
N ALA A 34 1.74 1.30 -12.91
CA ALA A 34 1.14 1.05 -14.22
C ALA A 34 0.92 -0.45 -14.48
N GLN A 35 1.89 -1.29 -14.11
CA GLN A 35 1.76 -2.74 -14.18
C GLN A 35 0.67 -3.23 -13.23
N ALA A 36 0.64 -2.74 -11.99
CA ALA A 36 -0.41 -3.09 -11.03
C ALA A 36 -1.81 -2.75 -11.55
N LYS A 37 -1.97 -1.58 -12.18
CA LYS A 37 -3.24 -1.18 -12.82
C LYS A 37 -3.65 -2.15 -13.94
N GLN A 38 -2.70 -2.59 -14.77
CA GLN A 38 -2.97 -3.60 -15.80
C GLN A 38 -3.41 -4.94 -15.19
N ASP A 39 -2.86 -5.30 -14.01
CA ASP A 39 -3.22 -6.50 -13.26
C ASP A 39 -4.51 -6.33 -12.43
N GLY A 40 -5.16 -5.16 -12.57
CA GLY A 40 -6.48 -4.87 -12.00
C GLY A 40 -6.44 -4.15 -10.65
N ALA A 41 -5.31 -3.57 -10.23
CA ALA A 41 -5.28 -2.73 -9.03
C ALA A 41 -6.17 -1.49 -9.18
N GLU A 42 -6.93 -1.19 -8.14
CA GLU A 42 -7.88 -0.07 -8.06
C GLU A 42 -7.39 1.04 -7.12
N ALA A 43 -6.39 0.76 -6.29
CA ALA A 43 -5.78 1.74 -5.39
C ALA A 43 -4.30 1.43 -5.17
N VAL A 44 -3.56 2.42 -4.71
CA VAL A 44 -2.14 2.34 -4.35
C VAL A 44 -1.96 2.66 -2.88
N VAL A 45 -1.17 1.85 -2.19
CA VAL A 45 -0.71 2.07 -0.82
C VAL A 45 0.80 2.23 -0.84
N HIS A 46 1.30 3.40 -0.43
CA HIS A 46 2.73 3.70 -0.39
C HIS A 46 3.21 3.82 1.06
N CYS A 47 4.08 2.90 1.48
CA CYS A 47 4.50 2.74 2.88
C CYS A 47 5.68 3.63 3.30
N GLY A 48 5.92 4.74 2.61
CA GLY A 48 6.90 5.75 3.03
C GLY A 48 8.18 5.80 2.20
N ASP A 49 9.06 6.72 2.58
CA ASP A 49 10.31 7.04 1.88
C ASP A 49 10.12 7.40 0.40
N VAL A 50 9.22 8.36 0.18
CA VAL A 50 9.03 9.00 -1.14
C VAL A 50 10.16 9.98 -1.43
N ILE A 51 10.53 10.80 -0.42
CA ILE A 51 11.44 11.94 -0.38
C ILE A 51 10.82 13.15 -1.10
N GLY A 52 11.04 13.37 -2.38
CA GLY A 52 10.47 14.50 -3.10
C GLY A 52 9.02 14.26 -3.52
N ALA A 53 8.12 15.17 -3.18
CA ALA A 53 6.69 15.07 -3.52
C ALA A 53 6.45 14.85 -5.02
N MET A 54 7.30 15.40 -5.87
CA MET A 54 7.21 15.25 -7.33
C MET A 54 7.37 13.81 -7.82
N THR A 55 7.92 12.93 -6.99
CA THR A 55 8.01 11.47 -7.26
C THR A 55 6.63 10.85 -7.45
N LEU A 56 5.60 11.39 -6.79
CA LEU A 56 4.23 10.90 -6.89
C LEU A 56 3.46 11.46 -8.10
N ARG A 57 3.96 12.51 -8.75
CA ARG A 57 3.24 13.15 -9.85
C ARG A 57 2.82 12.19 -10.98
N PRO A 58 3.70 11.27 -11.46
CA PRO A 58 3.32 10.32 -12.49
C PRO A 58 2.18 9.37 -12.07
N LEU A 59 1.99 9.13 -10.76
CA LEU A 59 0.89 8.30 -10.27
C LEU A 59 -0.46 8.99 -10.44
N LEU A 60 -0.50 10.31 -10.29
CA LEU A 60 -1.73 11.08 -10.50
C LEU A 60 -2.19 11.00 -11.96
N GLU A 61 -1.25 10.90 -12.90
CA GLU A 61 -1.53 10.72 -14.34
C GLU A 61 -2.09 9.30 -14.64
N ILE A 62 -1.70 8.29 -13.85
CA ILE A 62 -2.26 6.94 -13.93
C ILE A 62 -3.74 6.92 -13.47
N GLY A 63 -4.10 7.81 -12.53
CA GLY A 63 -5.47 8.00 -12.09
C GLY A 63 -6.00 6.93 -11.13
N LEU A 64 -5.13 6.27 -10.38
CA LEU A 64 -5.52 5.45 -9.22
C LEU A 64 -5.45 6.27 -7.93
N PRO A 65 -6.41 6.10 -7.00
CA PRO A 65 -6.27 6.65 -5.66
C PRO A 65 -4.99 6.18 -4.99
N VAL A 66 -4.26 7.09 -4.35
CA VAL A 66 -2.98 6.83 -3.68
C VAL A 66 -3.08 7.22 -2.22
N HIS A 67 -2.91 6.26 -1.31
CA HIS A 67 -2.72 6.50 0.11
C HIS A 67 -1.22 6.44 0.40
N VAL A 68 -0.66 7.51 0.94
CA VAL A 68 0.77 7.60 1.21
C VAL A 68 1.06 8.11 2.61
N ILE A 69 2.04 7.50 3.26
CA ILE A 69 2.67 8.00 4.48
C ILE A 69 4.08 8.48 4.16
N HIS A 70 4.69 9.29 5.06
CA HIS A 70 6.13 9.48 4.98
C HIS A 70 6.88 8.37 5.73
N GLY A 71 8.16 8.23 5.47
CA GLY A 71 9.05 7.35 6.22
C GLY A 71 10.02 8.15 7.08
N ASN A 72 11.21 7.60 7.32
CA ASN A 72 12.29 8.30 8.00
C ASN A 72 12.94 9.37 7.10
N ASN A 73 12.87 9.24 5.79
CA ASN A 73 13.26 10.29 4.86
C ASN A 73 12.05 11.17 4.55
N LEU A 74 11.80 12.12 5.45
CA LEU A 74 10.57 12.92 5.46
C LEU A 74 10.38 13.76 4.19
N GLY A 75 11.47 14.26 3.62
CA GLY A 75 11.44 15.08 2.41
C GLY A 75 10.61 16.35 2.55
N ASP A 76 9.91 16.74 1.47
CA ASP A 76 9.08 17.95 1.43
C ASP A 76 7.62 17.62 1.79
N SER A 77 7.33 17.54 3.08
CA SER A 77 5.97 17.27 3.59
C SER A 77 4.99 18.42 3.29
N VAL A 78 5.47 19.64 3.15
CA VAL A 78 4.62 20.81 2.79
C VAL A 78 4.12 20.67 1.37
N MET A 79 4.99 20.28 0.44
CA MET A 79 4.61 20.04 -0.94
C MET A 79 3.69 18.80 -1.05
N LEU A 80 3.93 17.74 -0.27
CA LEU A 80 3.04 16.56 -0.23
C LEU A 80 1.61 16.94 0.19
N HIS A 81 1.46 17.75 1.23
CA HIS A 81 0.15 18.26 1.65
C HIS A 81 -0.52 19.11 0.56
N ARG A 82 0.26 19.96 -0.10
CA ARG A 82 -0.24 20.79 -1.19
C ARG A 82 -0.73 19.93 -2.35
N MET A 83 0.08 18.98 -2.80
CA MET A 83 -0.30 18.05 -3.88
C MET A 83 -1.54 17.24 -3.53
N ALA A 84 -1.65 16.75 -2.29
CA ALA A 84 -2.84 16.02 -1.85
C ALA A 84 -4.10 16.90 -1.96
N ARG A 85 -4.06 18.13 -1.48
CA ARG A 85 -5.19 19.07 -1.60
C ARG A 85 -5.56 19.40 -3.05
N GLU A 86 -4.58 19.51 -3.92
CA GLU A 86 -4.77 19.89 -5.33
C GLU A 86 -5.12 18.68 -6.22
N SER A 87 -4.99 17.44 -5.71
CA SER A 87 -5.18 16.19 -6.47
C SER A 87 -6.64 15.85 -6.78
N GLY A 88 -7.61 16.57 -6.21
CA GLY A 88 -9.03 16.22 -6.36
C GLY A 88 -9.42 14.88 -5.71
N GLY A 89 -8.69 14.45 -4.69
CA GLY A 89 -8.93 13.19 -3.96
C GLY A 89 -8.15 11.98 -4.49
N LEU A 90 -7.30 12.17 -5.51
CA LEU A 90 -6.46 11.09 -6.01
C LEU A 90 -5.25 10.80 -5.10
N LEU A 91 -4.83 11.75 -4.28
CA LEU A 91 -3.71 11.58 -3.36
C LEU A 91 -4.16 11.93 -1.95
N GLU A 92 -4.03 10.98 -1.04
CA GLU A 92 -4.23 11.17 0.39
C GLU A 92 -2.91 10.98 1.12
N TYR A 93 -2.38 12.09 1.68
CA TYR A 93 -1.18 12.06 2.51
C TYR A 93 -1.55 12.04 3.99
N HIS A 94 -1.18 10.96 4.66
CA HIS A 94 -1.63 10.65 6.02
C HIS A 94 -0.64 11.02 7.13
N GLY A 95 0.57 11.50 6.78
CA GLY A 95 1.60 11.76 7.78
C GLY A 95 2.42 10.52 8.12
N ALA A 96 2.63 10.22 9.40
CA ALA A 96 3.53 9.16 9.86
C ALA A 96 2.94 7.74 9.75
N ASP A 97 1.65 7.61 9.96
CA ASP A 97 0.89 6.35 9.86
C ASP A 97 -0.51 6.62 9.31
N ALA A 98 -1.19 5.55 8.87
CA ALA A 98 -2.55 5.66 8.38
C ALA A 98 -3.42 4.49 8.86
N ARG A 99 -4.69 4.81 9.07
CA ARG A 99 -5.78 3.86 9.31
C ARG A 99 -6.77 4.06 8.19
N ILE A 100 -6.82 3.11 7.28
CA ILE A 100 -7.69 3.18 6.10
C ILE A 100 -8.59 1.95 6.02
N GLU A 101 -9.66 2.08 5.27
CA GLU A 101 -10.53 0.96 4.92
C GLU A 101 -10.67 0.90 3.40
N LEU A 102 -10.26 -0.21 2.80
CA LEU A 102 -10.39 -0.50 1.38
C LEU A 102 -11.00 -1.88 1.19
N GLY A 103 -11.98 -2.00 0.31
CA GLY A 103 -12.65 -3.27 0.03
C GLY A 103 -13.25 -3.94 1.27
N GLY A 104 -13.68 -3.17 2.28
CA GLY A 104 -14.20 -3.67 3.54
C GLY A 104 -13.13 -4.26 4.47
N ARG A 105 -11.84 -4.02 4.21
CA ARG A 105 -10.71 -4.45 5.05
C ARG A 105 -10.11 -3.27 5.78
N LYS A 106 -9.82 -3.47 7.07
CA LYS A 106 -9.10 -2.50 7.90
C LYS A 106 -7.60 -2.65 7.68
N ILE A 107 -6.98 -1.61 7.18
CA ILE A 107 -5.56 -1.61 6.82
C ILE A 107 -4.82 -0.56 7.65
N PHE A 108 -3.69 -0.94 8.23
CA PHE A 108 -2.77 -0.03 8.90
C PHE A 108 -1.50 0.14 8.08
N LEU A 109 -1.08 1.38 7.88
CA LEU A 109 0.16 1.73 7.22
C LEU A 109 1.12 2.32 8.24
N VAL A 110 2.35 1.85 8.23
CA VAL A 110 3.45 2.39 9.02
C VAL A 110 4.77 2.11 8.30
N HIS A 111 5.77 2.97 8.46
CA HIS A 111 7.01 2.77 7.70
C HIS A 111 7.89 1.67 8.29
N TYR A 112 8.05 1.65 9.61
CA TYR A 112 8.97 0.72 10.29
C TYR A 112 8.37 -0.67 10.50
N PRO A 113 9.07 -1.77 10.09
CA PRO A 113 8.57 -3.15 10.25
C PRO A 113 8.28 -3.55 11.71
N ASP A 114 9.10 -3.11 12.68
CA ASP A 114 8.89 -3.43 14.10
C ASP A 114 7.56 -2.85 14.60
N TYR A 115 7.21 -1.63 14.19
CA TYR A 115 5.92 -1.04 14.52
C TYR A 115 4.79 -1.75 13.77
N GLY A 116 5.03 -2.15 12.52
CA GLY A 116 4.09 -2.96 11.74
C GLY A 116 3.79 -4.28 12.44
N TYR A 117 4.81 -5.00 12.89
CA TYR A 117 4.65 -6.23 13.63
C TYR A 117 3.86 -6.04 14.94
N ALA A 118 4.19 -5.00 15.72
CA ALA A 118 3.46 -4.67 16.94
C ALA A 118 1.97 -4.38 16.67
N MET A 119 1.65 -3.64 15.60
CA MET A 119 0.27 -3.35 15.21
C MET A 119 -0.47 -4.60 14.72
N ALA A 120 0.21 -5.50 14.01
CA ALA A 120 -0.36 -6.77 13.59
C ALA A 120 -0.73 -7.65 14.81
N CYS A 121 0.09 -7.65 15.87
CA CYS A 121 -0.18 -8.38 17.11
C CYS A 121 -1.45 -7.92 17.83
N THR A 122 -1.96 -6.70 17.58
CA THR A 122 -3.17 -6.18 18.25
C THR A 122 -4.45 -6.89 17.82
N GLY A 123 -4.49 -7.43 16.58
CA GLY A 123 -5.69 -8.03 16.00
C GLY A 123 -6.79 -7.01 15.65
N GLU A 124 -6.44 -5.72 15.56
CA GLU A 124 -7.38 -4.65 15.15
C GLU A 124 -7.46 -4.50 13.62
N TRP A 125 -6.52 -5.12 12.89
CA TRP A 125 -6.32 -4.95 11.47
C TRP A 125 -6.43 -6.26 10.72
N ASP A 126 -6.94 -6.23 9.49
CA ASP A 126 -6.89 -7.34 8.55
C ASP A 126 -5.51 -7.43 7.87
N LEU A 127 -4.94 -6.25 7.58
CA LEU A 127 -3.65 -6.09 6.92
C LEU A 127 -2.86 -4.95 7.55
N VAL A 128 -1.57 -5.16 7.77
CA VAL A 128 -0.60 -4.12 8.11
C VAL A 128 0.43 -4.04 6.99
N CYS A 129 0.68 -2.85 6.46
CA CYS A 129 1.69 -2.60 5.43
C CYS A 129 2.84 -1.78 6.01
N CYS A 130 4.07 -2.19 5.72
CA CYS A 130 5.29 -1.47 6.14
C CYS A 130 6.33 -1.39 5.01
N GLY A 131 7.50 -0.79 5.28
CA GLY A 131 8.61 -0.59 4.34
C GLY A 131 9.97 -0.64 5.02
N HIS A 132 10.83 0.35 4.77
CA HIS A 132 12.10 0.64 5.43
C HIS A 132 13.22 -0.39 5.26
N SER A 133 12.95 -1.66 5.46
CA SER A 133 14.00 -2.71 5.41
C SER A 133 14.48 -3.02 3.99
N HIS A 134 13.77 -2.55 2.97
CA HIS A 134 13.97 -2.89 1.56
C HIS A 134 13.84 -4.40 1.25
N CYS A 135 13.41 -5.20 2.22
CA CYS A 135 13.23 -6.65 2.09
C CYS A 135 11.76 -6.98 1.90
N ALA A 136 11.42 -7.51 0.74
CA ALA A 136 10.04 -7.94 0.46
C ALA A 136 9.67 -9.17 1.29
N GLY A 137 8.49 -9.14 1.90
CA GLY A 137 7.99 -10.25 2.71
C GLY A 137 6.49 -10.13 2.99
N ILE A 138 5.85 -11.29 3.12
CA ILE A 138 4.44 -11.41 3.46
C ILE A 138 4.30 -12.52 4.48
N GLU A 139 3.69 -12.23 5.61
CA GLU A 139 3.47 -13.21 6.67
C GLU A 139 2.14 -13.03 7.38
N GLN A 140 1.71 -14.06 8.08
CA GLN A 140 0.57 -14.00 8.99
C GLN A 140 1.07 -14.00 10.44
N VAL A 141 0.87 -12.89 11.12
CA VAL A 141 1.24 -12.67 12.53
C VAL A 141 0.10 -13.12 13.44
N ALA A 142 0.38 -14.00 14.40
CA ALA A 142 -0.58 -14.34 15.44
C ALA A 142 -0.90 -13.12 16.30
N ASN A 143 -2.18 -12.88 16.60
CA ASN A 143 -2.61 -11.70 17.34
C ASN A 143 -3.26 -12.04 18.68
N VAL A 144 -3.36 -11.05 19.55
CA VAL A 144 -3.88 -11.23 20.94
C VAL A 144 -5.38 -11.59 20.99
N LYS A 145 -6.11 -11.50 19.87
CA LYS A 145 -7.51 -11.90 19.76
C LYS A 145 -7.68 -13.38 19.35
N GLY A 146 -6.56 -14.12 19.26
CA GLY A 146 -6.56 -15.55 18.89
C GLY A 146 -6.67 -15.83 17.39
N GLY A 147 -6.60 -14.79 16.56
CA GLY A 147 -6.57 -14.88 15.11
C GLY A 147 -5.19 -14.56 14.53
N LYS A 148 -5.19 -14.19 13.25
CA LYS A 148 -3.96 -13.76 12.54
C LYS A 148 -4.25 -12.48 11.77
N THR A 149 -3.22 -11.63 11.66
CA THR A 149 -3.20 -10.41 10.85
C THR A 149 -2.15 -10.55 9.77
N TRP A 150 -2.45 -10.15 8.55
CA TRP A 150 -1.45 -10.10 7.49
C TRP A 150 -0.48 -8.93 7.73
N LEU A 151 0.82 -9.19 7.60
CA LEU A 151 1.88 -8.20 7.57
C LEU A 151 2.58 -8.27 6.21
N ALA A 152 2.60 -7.17 5.48
CA ALA A 152 3.16 -7.09 4.15
C ALA A 152 4.20 -5.96 4.05
N ASN A 153 5.40 -6.32 3.61
CA ASN A 153 6.45 -5.37 3.23
C ASN A 153 6.75 -5.56 1.74
N PRO A 154 6.52 -4.57 0.88
CA PRO A 154 6.76 -4.71 -0.56
C PRO A 154 8.24 -4.67 -0.94
N GLY A 155 9.15 -4.43 0.00
CA GLY A 155 10.55 -4.14 -0.29
C GLY A 155 10.74 -2.70 -0.78
N THR A 156 11.68 -2.47 -1.67
CA THR A 156 11.92 -1.17 -2.30
C THR A 156 11.52 -1.20 -3.78
N VAL A 157 10.78 -0.21 -4.23
CA VAL A 157 10.51 -0.05 -5.67
C VAL A 157 11.66 0.65 -6.41
N ALA A 158 12.60 1.25 -5.66
CA ALA A 158 13.71 2.03 -6.20
C ALA A 158 14.93 1.20 -6.61
N ALA A 159 14.95 -0.12 -6.38
CA ALA A 159 16.13 -0.98 -6.57
C ALA A 159 17.35 -0.51 -5.77
N LEU A 160 17.15 0.02 -4.57
CA LEU A 160 18.24 0.45 -3.68
C LEU A 160 18.58 -0.66 -2.69
N ALA A 161 19.81 -1.16 -2.75
CA ALA A 161 20.36 -2.23 -1.92
C ALA A 161 19.60 -3.58 -2.00
N ALA A 162 18.53 -3.66 -2.80
CA ALA A 162 17.72 -4.86 -3.02
C ALA A 162 17.07 -4.78 -4.41
N PRO A 163 16.58 -5.90 -4.99
CA PRO A 163 15.80 -5.86 -6.22
C PRO A 163 14.55 -4.98 -6.09
N ALA A 164 14.14 -4.34 -7.18
CA ALA A 164 12.91 -3.57 -7.21
C ALA A 164 11.70 -4.50 -7.12
N THR A 165 10.88 -4.32 -6.10
CA THR A 165 9.70 -5.14 -5.82
C THR A 165 8.49 -4.30 -5.46
N TRP A 166 7.31 -4.88 -5.64
CA TRP A 166 6.02 -4.37 -5.20
C TRP A 166 5.07 -5.54 -4.93
N ILE A 167 3.93 -5.31 -4.30
CA ILE A 167 2.95 -6.36 -4.01
C ILE A 167 1.63 -6.05 -4.71
N LEU A 168 1.06 -7.06 -5.38
CA LEU A 168 -0.35 -7.07 -5.77
C LEU A 168 -1.15 -7.79 -4.68
N GLY A 169 -2.07 -7.10 -4.04
CA GLY A 169 -2.95 -7.66 -3.02
C GLY A 169 -4.40 -7.73 -3.50
N ASP A 170 -5.05 -8.86 -3.30
CA ASP A 170 -6.49 -9.02 -3.46
C ASP A 170 -7.14 -9.02 -2.08
N LEU A 171 -7.90 -7.98 -1.77
CA LEU A 171 -8.50 -7.76 -0.45
C LEU A 171 -9.72 -8.67 -0.19
N ALA A 172 -10.36 -9.22 -1.23
CA ALA A 172 -11.47 -10.13 -1.02
C ALA A 172 -10.97 -11.49 -0.56
N SER A 173 -9.98 -12.05 -1.26
CA SER A 173 -9.37 -13.36 -0.95
C SER A 173 -8.23 -13.27 0.08
N MET A 174 -7.73 -12.07 0.38
CA MET A 174 -6.54 -11.82 1.21
C MET A 174 -5.31 -12.58 0.70
N GLN A 175 -5.15 -12.59 -0.61
CA GLN A 175 -3.98 -13.14 -1.30
C GLN A 175 -3.07 -12.01 -1.75
N PHE A 176 -1.77 -12.22 -1.58
CA PHE A 176 -0.74 -11.21 -1.85
C PHE A 176 0.40 -11.83 -2.63
N ASP A 177 0.78 -11.20 -3.75
CA ASP A 177 1.85 -11.65 -4.63
C ASP A 177 2.97 -10.61 -4.69
N ILE A 178 4.19 -11.02 -4.32
CA ILE A 178 5.39 -10.19 -4.52
C ILE A 178 5.76 -10.23 -6.00
N ARG A 179 5.87 -9.06 -6.60
CA ARG A 179 6.23 -8.85 -8.02
C ARG A 179 7.59 -8.20 -8.13
N ASN A 180 8.39 -8.65 -9.07
CA ASN A 180 9.65 -7.99 -9.42
C ASN A 180 9.39 -6.98 -10.53
N LEU A 181 9.89 -5.76 -10.36
CA LEU A 181 9.93 -4.78 -11.43
C LEU A 181 11.17 -5.06 -12.30
N GLN A 182 10.94 -5.43 -13.54
CA GLN A 182 12.06 -5.61 -14.48
C GLN A 182 12.69 -4.26 -14.82
N ALA A 183 14.02 -4.16 -14.64
CA ALA A 183 14.76 -3.00 -15.12
C ALA A 183 14.61 -2.91 -16.66
N ARG A 184 14.29 -1.70 -17.12
CA ARG A 184 14.29 -1.39 -18.55
C ARG A 184 15.70 -1.11 -19.02
#